data_06dd249e1b7ecdb01405397fec0ad324
#
_entry.id   06dd249e1b7ecdb01405397fec0ad324
#
_cell.length_a   1.000
_cell.length_b   1.000
_cell.length_c   1.000
_cell.angle_alpha   90.00
_cell.angle_beta   90.00
_cell.angle_gamma   90.00
#
_symmetry.space_group_name_H-M   'P 1'
#
loop_
_entity.id
_entity.type
_entity.pdbx_description
1 polymer ?
#
loop_
_entity_poly.entity_id
_entity_poly.type
_entity_poly.pdbx_seq_one_letter_code
_entity_poly.pdbx_strand_id
1 'polypeptide(L)'
;LPFWRVIAGRGGADVYFTEYFRVHADSRLEKPILRSITENPTGRPVVAQMIGNSIPDLVRTARELQQYPIAGVDLNFGCPAPIVYKKRAGGGLLREPERVDRILGALRDAVETRFTVKTRLGFDDAQVFDELLPIFARHNLDLLTVHGRTVKEMYRSAVHYNFISRTVEAMDCPVLANGNVYSAAKAESVLHETGAHGLMIGRGVIRNPWLFTHIRQHLRGEALSVPSGRNVLDYVTDLFEMTTPPNFIEKSQVQKMKKYMNYFGLGVDADGRFLHDIRRAQTKAEFFAICREHLDHDVPMSLEPFSPKLKSNDVVAGCHT
;
A
#
# COMPACT_ATOMS: atom_id res chain seq x y z
N LEU A 1 -3.52 -11.27 -3.63
CA LEU A 1 -2.82 -12.28 -4.42
C LEU A 1 -2.86 -11.98 -5.93
N PRO A 2 -4.01 -11.78 -6.62
CA PRO A 2 -4.03 -11.51 -8.07
C PRO A 2 -3.16 -10.31 -8.47
N PHE A 3 -3.26 -9.19 -7.77
CA PHE A 3 -2.46 -8.01 -8.03
C PHE A 3 -0.95 -8.25 -7.86
N TRP A 4 -0.54 -9.08 -6.91
CA TRP A 4 0.86 -9.44 -6.72
C TRP A 4 1.45 -10.18 -7.94
N ARG A 5 0.68 -11.07 -8.56
CA ARG A 5 1.10 -11.76 -9.80
C ARG A 5 1.37 -10.76 -10.91
N VAL A 6 0.48 -9.78 -11.08
CA VAL A 6 0.60 -8.76 -12.13
C VAL A 6 1.84 -7.89 -11.94
N ILE A 7 2.13 -7.43 -10.72
CA ILE A 7 3.28 -6.56 -10.46
C ILE A 7 4.60 -7.34 -10.38
N ALA A 8 4.58 -8.58 -9.91
CA ALA A 8 5.77 -9.42 -9.86
C ALA A 8 6.36 -9.68 -11.25
N GLY A 9 5.51 -9.89 -12.26
CA GLY A 9 5.92 -10.01 -13.66
C GLY A 9 6.52 -8.73 -14.27
N ARG A 10 6.46 -7.59 -13.56
CA ARG A 10 6.97 -6.27 -13.99
C ARG A 10 8.09 -5.76 -13.06
N GLY A 11 8.79 -6.67 -12.39
CA GLY A 11 9.93 -6.38 -11.51
C GLY A 11 9.61 -6.41 -10.02
N GLY A 12 8.35 -6.24 -9.62
CA GLY A 12 7.86 -6.44 -8.25
C GLY A 12 8.59 -5.71 -7.13
N ALA A 13 8.08 -5.85 -5.92
CA ALA A 13 8.70 -5.34 -4.70
C ALA A 13 9.74 -6.33 -4.14
N ASP A 14 10.61 -5.87 -3.24
CA ASP A 14 11.58 -6.73 -2.55
C ASP A 14 10.92 -7.51 -1.40
N VAL A 15 9.87 -6.92 -0.79
CA VAL A 15 9.05 -7.51 0.27
C VAL A 15 7.59 -7.19 0.03
N TYR A 16 6.72 -8.13 0.29
CA TYR A 16 5.27 -7.96 0.17
C TYR A 16 4.60 -8.01 1.54
N PHE A 17 3.63 -7.11 1.76
CA PHE A 17 2.77 -7.13 2.94
C PHE A 17 1.39 -7.60 2.54
N THR A 18 0.81 -8.53 3.29
CA THR A 18 -0.55 -9.02 3.02
C THR A 18 -1.58 -7.90 3.22
N GLU A 19 -2.80 -8.11 2.71
CA GLU A 19 -3.96 -7.46 3.30
C GLU A 19 -4.02 -7.82 4.78
N TYR A 20 -4.60 -6.96 5.63
CA TYR A 20 -4.61 -7.22 7.06
C TYR A 20 -5.65 -8.27 7.45
N PHE A 21 -5.22 -9.24 8.24
CA PHE A 21 -6.10 -10.13 8.98
C PHE A 21 -6.86 -9.34 10.04
N ARG A 22 -8.20 -9.45 10.05
CA ARG A 22 -9.05 -8.78 11.04
C ARG A 22 -9.09 -9.60 12.33
N VAL A 23 -8.59 -9.02 13.42
CA VAL A 23 -8.42 -9.71 14.70
C VAL A 23 -9.50 -9.28 15.69
N HIS A 24 -10.27 -10.25 16.16
CA HIS A 24 -11.28 -10.14 17.24
C HIS A 24 -11.49 -11.53 17.87
N ALA A 25 -12.31 -11.62 18.93
CA ALA A 25 -12.47 -12.84 19.73
C ALA A 25 -12.71 -14.12 18.90
N ASP A 26 -13.61 -14.05 17.94
CA ASP A 26 -14.00 -15.21 17.11
C ASP A 26 -13.35 -15.22 15.72
N SER A 27 -12.36 -14.35 15.48
CA SER A 27 -11.71 -14.28 14.17
C SER A 27 -10.85 -15.52 13.90
N ARG A 28 -10.86 -15.94 12.66
CA ARG A 28 -9.93 -16.92 12.09
C ARG A 28 -9.17 -16.26 10.95
N LEU A 29 -8.05 -16.83 10.56
CA LEU A 29 -7.28 -16.33 9.41
C LEU A 29 -8.12 -16.43 8.13
N GLU A 30 -8.36 -15.29 7.46
CA GLU A 30 -9.14 -15.22 6.24
C GLU A 30 -8.44 -16.01 5.12
N LYS A 31 -9.08 -17.07 4.63
CA LYS A 31 -8.52 -17.96 3.60
C LYS A 31 -7.97 -17.24 2.37
N PRO A 32 -8.64 -16.20 1.80
CA PRO A 32 -8.10 -15.48 0.65
C PRO A 32 -6.79 -14.74 0.93
N ILE A 33 -6.61 -14.22 2.17
CA ILE A 33 -5.38 -13.56 2.59
C ILE A 33 -4.30 -14.61 2.84
N LEU A 34 -4.65 -15.70 3.54
CA LEU A 34 -3.74 -16.81 3.83
C LEU A 34 -3.15 -17.42 2.56
N ARG A 35 -3.95 -17.55 1.48
CA ARG A 35 -3.47 -18.00 0.18
C ARG A 35 -2.35 -17.12 -0.39
N SER A 36 -2.29 -15.82 -0.07
CA SER A 36 -1.20 -14.97 -0.52
C SER A 36 0.14 -15.32 0.12
N ILE A 37 0.11 -15.96 1.30
CA ILE A 37 1.28 -16.49 2.00
C ILE A 37 1.64 -17.87 1.45
N THR A 38 0.66 -18.80 1.43
CA THR A 38 0.90 -20.21 1.08
C THR A 38 1.17 -20.43 -0.41
N GLU A 39 0.58 -19.64 -1.30
CA GLU A 39 0.80 -19.72 -2.76
C GLU A 39 1.94 -18.81 -3.23
N ASN A 40 2.19 -17.71 -2.53
CA ASN A 40 3.23 -16.69 -2.80
C ASN A 40 3.83 -16.73 -4.23
N PRO A 41 3.15 -16.16 -5.23
CA PRO A 41 3.61 -16.25 -6.62
C PRO A 41 4.81 -15.33 -6.93
N THR A 42 5.29 -14.58 -5.95
CA THR A 42 6.33 -13.55 -6.15
C THR A 42 7.74 -14.09 -5.91
N GLY A 43 7.87 -15.18 -5.17
CA GLY A 43 9.17 -15.71 -4.72
C GLY A 43 9.91 -14.78 -3.74
N ARG A 44 9.26 -13.72 -3.25
CA ARG A 44 9.82 -12.73 -2.33
C ARG A 44 9.27 -12.91 -0.92
N PRO A 45 9.98 -12.40 0.12
CA PRO A 45 9.49 -12.44 1.49
C PRO A 45 8.10 -11.80 1.63
N VAL A 46 7.23 -12.43 2.44
CA VAL A 46 5.88 -11.97 2.74
C VAL A 46 5.76 -11.69 4.22
N VAL A 47 5.34 -10.50 4.59
CA VAL A 47 5.01 -10.09 5.95
C VAL A 47 3.50 -10.17 6.13
N ALA A 48 3.05 -10.89 7.16
CA ALA A 48 1.63 -11.03 7.47
C ALA A 48 1.15 -9.85 8.30
N GLN A 49 0.29 -9.00 7.73
CA GLN A 49 -0.25 -7.84 8.43
C GLN A 49 -1.54 -8.20 9.15
N MET A 50 -1.69 -7.74 10.40
CA MET A 50 -2.92 -7.88 11.18
C MET A 50 -3.42 -6.53 11.69
N ILE A 51 -4.72 -6.44 12.00
CA ILE A 51 -5.36 -5.27 12.57
C ILE A 51 -6.35 -5.69 13.66
N GLY A 52 -6.27 -5.06 14.83
CA GLY A 52 -7.14 -5.37 15.97
C GLY A 52 -6.86 -4.41 17.12
N ASN A 53 -7.50 -4.68 18.28
CA ASN A 53 -7.35 -3.86 19.47
C ASN A 53 -7.38 -4.65 20.78
N SER A 54 -7.64 -5.95 20.73
CA SER A 54 -7.65 -6.87 21.88
C SER A 54 -6.31 -7.56 21.98
N ILE A 55 -5.59 -7.35 23.07
CA ILE A 55 -4.27 -7.96 23.29
C ILE A 55 -4.32 -9.49 23.21
N PRO A 56 -5.23 -10.19 23.93
CA PRO A 56 -5.28 -11.66 23.86
C PRO A 56 -5.51 -12.19 22.42
N ASP A 57 -6.39 -11.53 21.67
CA ASP A 57 -6.70 -11.95 20.30
C ASP A 57 -5.56 -11.66 19.34
N LEU A 58 -4.87 -10.51 19.48
CA LEU A 58 -3.68 -10.16 18.70
C LEU A 58 -2.55 -11.15 18.94
N VAL A 59 -2.28 -11.50 20.21
CA VAL A 59 -1.26 -12.50 20.59
C VAL A 59 -1.59 -13.88 20.02
N ARG A 60 -2.85 -14.33 20.17
CA ARG A 60 -3.31 -15.59 19.56
C ARG A 60 -3.08 -15.62 18.07
N THR A 61 -3.50 -14.57 17.36
CA THR A 61 -3.39 -14.48 15.90
C THR A 61 -1.93 -14.39 15.46
N ALA A 62 -1.10 -13.62 16.17
CA ALA A 62 0.33 -13.53 15.88
C ALA A 62 1.04 -14.89 15.99
N ARG A 63 0.73 -15.67 17.03
CA ARG A 63 1.24 -17.04 17.20
C ARG A 63 0.77 -17.99 16.10
N GLU A 64 -0.50 -17.90 15.70
CA GLU A 64 -1.06 -18.69 14.61
C GLU A 64 -0.38 -18.36 13.27
N LEU A 65 -0.15 -17.07 12.96
CA LEU A 65 0.50 -16.62 11.73
C LEU A 65 1.93 -17.14 11.61
N GLN A 66 2.67 -17.27 12.70
CA GLN A 66 4.04 -17.77 12.72
C GLN A 66 4.17 -19.25 12.35
N GLN A 67 3.07 -20.01 12.26
CA GLN A 67 3.04 -21.38 11.76
C GLN A 67 3.08 -21.46 10.22
N TYR A 68 3.01 -20.31 9.54
CA TYR A 68 3.06 -20.19 8.07
C TYR A 68 4.40 -19.63 7.61
N PRO A 69 4.77 -19.78 6.32
CA PRO A 69 6.04 -19.30 5.78
C PRO A 69 6.05 -17.79 5.58
N ILE A 70 6.01 -17.04 6.67
CA ILE A 70 6.06 -15.59 6.71
C ILE A 70 7.46 -15.08 7.07
N ALA A 71 7.81 -13.91 6.57
CA ALA A 71 9.04 -13.21 6.92
C ALA A 71 8.93 -12.40 8.23
N GLY A 72 7.70 -12.17 8.69
CA GLY A 72 7.40 -11.46 9.92
C GLY A 72 5.92 -11.18 10.10
N VAL A 73 5.56 -10.69 11.27
CA VAL A 73 4.21 -10.21 11.63
C VAL A 73 4.21 -8.70 11.68
N ASP A 74 3.25 -8.06 11.04
CA ASP A 74 3.08 -6.59 11.02
C ASP A 74 1.78 -6.18 11.71
N LEU A 75 1.85 -5.15 12.55
CA LEU A 75 0.66 -4.55 13.16
C LEU A 75 0.30 -3.23 12.49
N ASN A 76 -0.95 -3.11 12.02
CA ASN A 76 -1.46 -1.91 11.36
C ASN A 76 -2.07 -0.92 12.36
N PHE A 77 -1.38 0.19 12.62
CA PHE A 77 -1.88 1.37 13.33
C PHE A 77 -2.27 2.53 12.40
N GLY A 78 -2.33 2.30 11.08
CA GLY A 78 -2.50 3.40 10.13
C GLY A 78 -3.81 3.40 9.33
N CYS A 79 -4.68 2.38 9.47
CA CYS A 79 -5.90 2.28 8.67
C CYS A 79 -6.86 3.44 8.97
N PRO A 80 -7.20 4.30 7.96
CA PRO A 80 -8.06 5.46 8.17
C PRO A 80 -9.55 5.16 7.94
N ALA A 81 -9.93 3.91 7.71
CA ALA A 81 -11.31 3.53 7.40
C ALA A 81 -12.23 3.74 8.62
N PRO A 82 -13.38 4.45 8.48
CA PRO A 82 -14.31 4.69 9.58
C PRO A 82 -14.77 3.44 10.31
N ILE A 83 -15.01 2.35 9.57
CA ILE A 83 -15.42 1.07 10.14
C ILE A 83 -14.33 0.44 11.03
N VAL A 84 -13.07 0.81 10.84
CA VAL A 84 -11.93 0.33 11.63
C VAL A 84 -11.69 1.24 12.84
N TYR A 85 -11.48 2.55 12.62
CA TYR A 85 -11.10 3.45 13.71
C TYR A 85 -12.23 3.68 14.72
N LYS A 86 -13.52 3.56 14.33
CA LYS A 86 -14.65 3.60 15.26
C LYS A 86 -14.65 2.43 16.25
N LYS A 87 -14.06 1.30 15.86
CA LYS A 87 -13.83 0.12 16.72
C LYS A 87 -12.55 0.24 17.55
N ARG A 88 -11.90 1.40 17.60
CA ARG A 88 -10.60 1.63 18.26
C ARG A 88 -9.52 0.65 17.80
N ALA A 89 -9.49 0.33 16.49
CA ALA A 89 -8.45 -0.47 15.83
C ALA A 89 -7.73 0.36 14.76
N GLY A 90 -6.60 -0.13 14.26
CA GLY A 90 -5.81 0.57 13.27
C GLY A 90 -5.48 2.00 13.71
N GLY A 91 -5.75 3.00 12.85
CA GLY A 91 -5.51 4.40 13.17
C GLY A 91 -6.28 4.93 14.40
N GLY A 92 -7.35 4.25 14.81
CA GLY A 92 -8.11 4.63 16.00
C GLY A 92 -7.34 4.48 17.32
N LEU A 93 -6.37 3.55 17.36
CA LEU A 93 -5.50 3.33 18.51
C LEU A 93 -4.50 4.47 18.75
N LEU A 94 -4.18 5.28 17.75
CA LEU A 94 -3.25 6.40 17.89
C LEU A 94 -3.76 7.52 18.82
N ARG A 95 -5.00 7.42 19.31
CA ARG A 95 -5.55 8.29 20.36
C ARG A 95 -5.23 7.81 21.78
N GLU A 96 -4.68 6.61 21.92
CA GLU A 96 -4.48 5.92 23.19
C GLU A 96 -3.02 5.44 23.27
N PRO A 97 -2.01 6.34 23.42
CA PRO A 97 -0.58 5.97 23.43
C PRO A 97 -0.24 4.88 24.45
N GLU A 98 -0.79 4.94 25.66
CA GLU A 98 -0.59 3.91 26.68
C GLU A 98 -1.12 2.53 26.27
N ARG A 99 -2.17 2.50 25.46
CA ARG A 99 -2.70 1.24 24.92
C ARG A 99 -1.84 0.71 23.78
N VAL A 100 -1.33 1.59 22.94
CA VAL A 100 -0.33 1.25 21.91
C VAL A 100 0.86 0.58 22.58
N ASP A 101 1.39 1.17 23.65
CA ASP A 101 2.49 0.65 24.44
C ASP A 101 2.25 -0.78 24.92
N ARG A 102 1.12 -1.01 25.59
CA ARG A 102 0.76 -2.35 26.10
C ARG A 102 0.59 -3.39 24.99
N ILE A 103 0.02 -3.00 23.84
CA ILE A 103 -0.15 -3.89 22.69
C ILE A 103 1.22 -4.26 22.12
N LEU A 104 2.12 -3.29 21.95
CA LEU A 104 3.45 -3.53 21.40
C LEU A 104 4.28 -4.45 22.30
N GLY A 105 4.26 -4.23 23.63
CA GLY A 105 4.96 -5.10 24.57
C GLY A 105 4.46 -6.55 24.49
N ALA A 106 3.14 -6.75 24.56
CA ALA A 106 2.57 -8.09 24.48
C ALA A 106 2.84 -8.80 23.15
N LEU A 107 2.89 -8.05 22.05
CA LEU A 107 3.22 -8.63 20.73
C LEU A 107 4.71 -8.89 20.58
N ARG A 108 5.59 -8.02 21.13
CA ARG A 108 7.02 -8.29 21.10
C ARG A 108 7.36 -9.60 21.81
N ASP A 109 6.72 -9.87 22.94
CA ASP A 109 6.89 -11.11 23.70
C ASP A 109 6.33 -12.35 22.98
N ALA A 110 5.33 -12.17 22.09
CA ALA A 110 4.65 -13.26 21.38
C ALA A 110 5.21 -13.56 19.99
N VAL A 111 5.94 -12.61 19.39
CA VAL A 111 6.47 -12.73 18.03
C VAL A 111 7.96 -13.11 18.08
N GLU A 112 8.27 -14.36 17.73
CA GLU A 112 9.63 -14.88 17.65
C GLU A 112 10.32 -14.56 16.33
N THR A 113 9.52 -14.36 15.26
CA THR A 113 9.99 -13.90 13.95
C THR A 113 10.17 -12.36 13.97
N ARG A 114 10.27 -11.71 12.79
CA ARG A 114 10.33 -10.26 12.73
C ARG A 114 8.99 -9.64 13.15
N PHE A 115 9.03 -8.68 14.07
CA PHE A 115 7.88 -7.88 14.45
C PHE A 115 7.98 -6.47 13.87
N THR A 116 7.05 -6.12 12.98
CA THR A 116 7.03 -4.84 12.29
C THR A 116 5.74 -4.08 12.60
N VAL A 117 5.79 -2.77 12.42
CA VAL A 117 4.64 -1.89 12.64
C VAL A 117 4.47 -0.95 11.46
N LYS A 118 3.21 -0.75 11.06
CA LYS A 118 2.85 0.29 10.11
C LYS A 118 1.93 1.31 10.76
N THR A 119 2.38 2.57 10.84
CA THR A 119 1.67 3.65 11.53
C THR A 119 1.39 4.88 10.66
N ARG A 120 0.61 5.80 11.21
CA ARG A 120 0.47 7.21 10.82
C ARG A 120 0.97 8.09 11.97
N LEU A 121 1.02 9.42 11.76
CA LEU A 121 1.55 10.37 12.74
C LEU A 121 0.67 10.57 13.97
N GLY A 122 -0.61 10.28 13.86
CA GLY A 122 -1.61 10.43 14.91
C GLY A 122 -3.00 10.27 14.33
N PHE A 123 -4.04 10.49 15.13
CA PHE A 123 -5.41 10.40 14.64
C PHE A 123 -5.85 11.69 13.91
N ASP A 124 -5.92 12.82 14.58
CA ASP A 124 -6.30 14.14 14.07
C ASP A 124 -5.18 15.18 14.20
N ASP A 125 -4.26 14.98 15.14
CA ASP A 125 -3.10 15.82 15.37
C ASP A 125 -1.79 15.01 15.17
N ALA A 126 -0.86 15.58 14.41
CA ALA A 126 0.45 14.99 14.17
C ALA A 126 1.39 15.14 15.38
N GLN A 127 1.15 16.09 16.29
CA GLN A 127 1.99 16.30 17.47
C GLN A 127 1.93 15.12 18.46
N VAL A 128 0.83 14.36 18.46
CA VAL A 128 0.73 13.10 19.23
C VAL A 128 1.85 12.12 18.87
N PHE A 129 2.46 12.28 17.71
CA PHE A 129 3.59 11.45 17.30
C PHE A 129 4.81 11.61 18.23
N ASP A 130 4.95 12.75 18.90
CA ASP A 130 6.01 12.99 19.88
C ASP A 130 5.87 12.11 21.14
N GLU A 131 4.65 11.67 21.46
CA GLU A 131 4.37 10.69 22.51
C GLU A 131 4.50 9.25 21.99
N LEU A 132 4.12 9.00 20.74
CA LEU A 132 4.12 7.67 20.12
C LEU A 132 5.53 7.21 19.74
N LEU A 133 6.39 8.10 19.27
CA LEU A 133 7.72 7.74 18.79
C LEU A 133 8.60 7.08 19.87
N PRO A 134 8.71 7.60 21.11
CA PRO A 134 9.41 6.91 22.18
C PRO A 134 8.80 5.54 22.54
N ILE A 135 7.48 5.38 22.34
CA ILE A 135 6.81 4.09 22.54
C ILE A 135 7.29 3.09 21.47
N PHE A 136 7.30 3.47 20.20
CA PHE A 136 7.82 2.58 19.14
C PHE A 136 9.28 2.21 19.37
N ALA A 137 10.13 3.18 19.78
CA ALA A 137 11.56 2.97 19.98
C ALA A 137 11.89 1.92 21.06
N ARG A 138 11.13 1.90 22.17
CA ARG A 138 11.43 1.00 23.31
C ARG A 138 11.02 -0.46 23.13
N HIS A 139 10.25 -0.80 22.07
CA HIS A 139 9.72 -2.16 21.88
C HIS A 139 10.52 -3.05 20.92
N ASN A 140 11.78 -2.69 20.61
CA ASN A 140 12.67 -3.50 19.76
C ASN A 140 11.98 -4.00 18.48
N LEU A 141 11.38 -3.07 17.72
CA LEU A 141 10.77 -3.38 16.43
C LEU A 141 11.87 -3.75 15.42
N ASP A 142 11.56 -4.69 14.53
CA ASP A 142 12.48 -5.08 13.45
C ASP A 142 12.34 -4.17 12.21
N LEU A 143 11.24 -3.41 12.11
CA LEU A 143 11.00 -2.41 11.08
C LEU A 143 9.79 -1.54 11.44
N LEU A 144 9.89 -0.23 11.20
CA LEU A 144 8.78 0.70 11.33
C LEU A 144 8.45 1.35 9.98
N THR A 145 7.20 1.28 9.54
CA THR A 145 6.73 2.01 8.37
C THR A 145 5.88 3.20 8.80
N VAL A 146 6.25 4.40 8.39
CA VAL A 146 5.54 5.63 8.75
C VAL A 146 4.88 6.27 7.54
N HIS A 147 3.56 6.38 7.56
CA HIS A 147 2.83 7.24 6.63
C HIS A 147 2.79 8.66 7.20
N GLY A 148 3.48 9.58 6.56
CA GLY A 148 3.64 10.98 7.01
C GLY A 148 2.35 11.82 6.95
N ARG A 149 1.22 11.28 7.43
CA ARG A 149 -0.07 11.95 7.58
C ARG A 149 -0.81 11.43 8.80
N THR A 150 -1.71 12.24 9.36
CA THR A 150 -2.68 11.78 10.36
C THR A 150 -3.77 10.91 9.73
N VAL A 151 -4.57 10.24 10.56
CA VAL A 151 -5.73 9.46 10.11
C VAL A 151 -6.77 10.37 9.44
N LYS A 152 -7.04 11.54 10.01
CA LYS A 152 -8.02 12.51 9.51
C LYS A 152 -7.63 13.17 8.19
N GLU A 153 -6.36 13.38 7.97
CA GLU A 153 -5.84 13.88 6.69
C GLU A 153 -6.07 12.89 5.55
N MET A 154 -6.17 11.61 5.86
CA MET A 154 -6.35 10.54 4.88
C MET A 154 -5.27 10.58 3.79
N TYR A 155 -5.58 11.18 2.62
CA TYR A 155 -4.71 11.30 1.45
C TYR A 155 -4.75 12.71 0.85
N ARG A 156 -5.32 13.70 1.55
CA ARG A 156 -5.68 15.03 0.99
C ARG A 156 -4.61 16.08 1.22
N SER A 157 -3.89 16.02 2.34
CA SER A 157 -2.82 16.97 2.67
C SER A 157 -1.50 16.62 2.01
N ALA A 158 -0.50 17.49 2.14
CA ALA A 158 0.89 17.14 1.90
C ALA A 158 1.34 16.01 2.85
N VAL A 159 2.40 15.31 2.48
CA VAL A 159 3.06 14.34 3.36
C VAL A 159 4.05 15.09 4.23
N HIS A 160 3.98 14.91 5.54
CA HIS A 160 4.89 15.52 6.51
C HIS A 160 6.17 14.67 6.63
N TYR A 161 7.07 14.79 5.67
CA TYR A 161 8.30 13.98 5.62
C TYR A 161 9.28 14.27 6.77
N ASN A 162 9.23 15.46 7.36
CA ASN A 162 10.02 15.82 8.54
C ASN A 162 9.77 14.90 9.75
N PHE A 163 8.56 14.37 9.93
CA PHE A 163 8.30 13.37 10.98
C PHE A 163 8.93 12.02 10.66
N ILE A 164 9.04 11.67 9.37
CA ILE A 164 9.73 10.43 8.97
C ILE A 164 11.23 10.57 9.22
N SER A 165 11.84 11.73 8.90
CA SER A 165 13.25 12.00 9.21
C SER A 165 13.53 11.86 10.70
N ARG A 166 12.73 12.50 11.55
CA ARG A 166 12.82 12.36 13.02
C ARG A 166 12.65 10.91 13.49
N THR A 167 11.83 10.13 12.80
CA THR A 167 11.68 8.70 13.10
C THR A 167 12.96 7.93 12.79
N VAL A 168 13.59 8.22 11.65
CA VAL A 168 14.88 7.59 11.28
C VAL A 168 15.97 7.87 12.33
N GLU A 169 16.02 9.09 12.85
CA GLU A 169 16.98 9.49 13.89
C GLU A 169 16.72 8.81 15.24
N ALA A 170 15.45 8.49 15.55
CA ALA A 170 15.05 7.99 16.87
C ALA A 170 14.97 6.45 16.96
N MET A 171 14.94 5.75 15.85
CA MET A 171 14.73 4.29 15.81
C MET A 171 16.04 3.54 15.55
N ASP A 172 16.29 2.49 16.32
CA ASP A 172 17.42 1.56 16.09
C ASP A 172 17.13 0.57 14.93
N CYS A 173 15.90 0.46 14.48
CA CYS A 173 15.51 -0.41 13.37
C CYS A 173 15.34 0.35 12.06
N PRO A 174 15.37 -0.34 10.90
CA PRO A 174 15.05 0.27 9.61
C PRO A 174 13.68 0.95 9.61
N VAL A 175 13.60 2.12 8.97
CA VAL A 175 12.36 2.89 8.78
C VAL A 175 12.02 2.94 7.29
N LEU A 176 10.77 2.62 6.93
CA LEU A 176 10.25 2.80 5.59
C LEU A 176 9.37 4.05 5.51
N ALA A 177 9.67 4.92 4.55
CA ALA A 177 8.83 6.07 4.24
C ALA A 177 7.63 5.65 3.39
N ASN A 178 6.45 6.13 3.77
CA ASN A 178 5.20 5.89 3.04
C ASN A 178 4.44 7.20 2.78
N GLY A 179 4.01 7.40 1.56
CA GLY A 179 3.19 8.53 1.13
C GLY A 179 3.69 9.16 -0.17
N ASN A 180 2.79 9.32 -1.14
CA ASN A 180 2.97 10.05 -2.40
C ASN A 180 4.23 9.70 -3.23
N VAL A 181 4.68 8.45 -3.20
CA VAL A 181 5.73 7.97 -4.11
C VAL A 181 5.05 7.50 -5.40
N TYR A 182 5.22 8.23 -6.48
CA TYR A 182 4.57 7.98 -7.77
C TYR A 182 5.52 8.00 -8.97
N SER A 183 6.80 8.34 -8.78
CA SER A 183 7.86 8.30 -9.80
C SER A 183 9.20 7.91 -9.17
N ALA A 184 10.16 7.55 -10.00
CA ALA A 184 11.51 7.23 -9.55
C ALA A 184 12.23 8.45 -8.94
N ALA A 185 12.12 9.62 -9.58
CA ALA A 185 12.67 10.88 -9.05
C ALA A 185 12.02 11.27 -7.70
N LYS A 186 10.68 11.06 -7.55
CA LYS A 186 10.03 11.31 -6.25
C LYS A 186 10.49 10.31 -5.19
N ALA A 187 10.77 9.08 -5.56
CA ALA A 187 11.32 8.07 -4.64
C ALA A 187 12.69 8.51 -4.11
N GLU A 188 13.60 8.93 -5.00
CA GLU A 188 14.90 9.47 -4.62
C GLU A 188 14.78 10.69 -3.71
N SER A 189 13.94 11.67 -4.10
CA SER A 189 13.67 12.86 -3.28
C SER A 189 13.21 12.50 -1.86
N VAL A 190 12.29 11.54 -1.71
CA VAL A 190 11.78 11.10 -0.40
C VAL A 190 12.87 10.41 0.41
N LEU A 191 13.65 9.52 -0.19
CA LEU A 191 14.78 8.87 0.49
C LEU A 191 15.82 9.88 0.98
N HIS A 192 16.17 10.84 0.13
CA HIS A 192 17.14 11.90 0.48
C HIS A 192 16.60 12.81 1.59
N GLU A 193 15.35 13.27 1.48
CA GLU A 193 14.72 14.18 2.46
C GLU A 193 14.55 13.53 3.83
N THR A 194 14.22 12.22 3.85
CA THR A 194 13.86 11.54 5.10
C THR A 194 15.00 10.73 5.71
N GLY A 195 16.01 10.37 4.95
CA GLY A 195 17.04 9.40 5.37
C GLY A 195 16.48 7.97 5.53
N ALA A 196 15.25 7.69 5.07
CA ALA A 196 14.60 6.40 5.24
C ALA A 196 15.37 5.27 4.54
N HIS A 197 15.38 4.10 5.14
CA HIS A 197 16.08 2.90 4.63
C HIS A 197 15.40 2.28 3.41
N GLY A 198 14.16 2.70 3.11
CA GLY A 198 13.40 2.23 1.96
C GLY A 198 12.01 2.85 1.91
N LEU A 199 11.20 2.34 0.98
CA LEU A 199 9.89 2.90 0.66
C LEU A 199 8.81 1.84 0.74
N MET A 200 7.68 2.14 1.39
CA MET A 200 6.46 1.38 1.22
C MET A 200 5.55 2.08 0.21
N ILE A 201 5.27 1.43 -0.91
CA ILE A 201 4.51 2.01 -2.02
C ILE A 201 3.18 1.26 -2.19
N GLY A 202 2.09 2.00 -2.17
CA GLY A 202 0.74 1.47 -2.43
C GLY A 202 0.22 1.90 -3.80
N ARG A 203 -0.53 2.99 -3.85
CA ARG A 203 -1.23 3.48 -5.05
C ARG A 203 -0.32 3.80 -6.24
N GLY A 204 0.92 4.19 -5.98
CA GLY A 204 1.91 4.42 -7.03
C GLY A 204 2.13 3.20 -7.93
N VAL A 205 2.14 2.00 -7.34
CA VAL A 205 2.31 0.74 -8.08
C VAL A 205 1.05 0.33 -8.87
N ILE A 206 -0.13 0.74 -8.41
CA ILE A 206 -1.37 0.54 -9.19
C ILE A 206 -1.32 1.38 -10.47
N ARG A 207 -0.79 2.61 -10.37
CA ARG A 207 -0.63 3.52 -11.52
C ARG A 207 0.47 3.05 -12.46
N ASN A 208 1.61 2.71 -11.92
CA ASN A 208 2.79 2.30 -12.67
C ASN A 208 3.33 0.97 -12.09
N PRO A 209 3.00 -0.19 -12.65
CA PRO A 209 3.45 -1.47 -12.15
C PRO A 209 4.97 -1.70 -12.34
N TRP A 210 5.65 -0.91 -13.18
CA TRP A 210 7.11 -0.90 -13.35
C TRP A 210 7.82 0.01 -12.34
N LEU A 211 7.09 0.69 -11.45
CA LEU A 211 7.66 1.71 -10.56
C LEU A 211 8.83 1.19 -9.72
N PHE A 212 8.78 -0.04 -9.21
CA PHE A 212 9.91 -0.61 -8.48
C PHE A 212 11.15 -0.80 -9.35
N THR A 213 10.98 -1.23 -10.60
CA THR A 213 12.06 -1.33 -11.58
C THR A 213 12.64 0.04 -11.90
N HIS A 214 11.78 1.02 -12.17
CA HIS A 214 12.20 2.40 -12.45
C HIS A 214 12.97 3.02 -11.29
N ILE A 215 12.54 2.79 -10.05
CA ILE A 215 13.26 3.27 -8.85
C ILE A 215 14.65 2.64 -8.77
N ARG A 216 14.76 1.31 -8.95
CA ARG A 216 16.06 0.62 -8.92
C ARG A 216 16.99 1.09 -10.04
N GLN A 217 16.48 1.28 -11.26
CA GLN A 217 17.26 1.82 -12.37
C GLN A 217 17.75 3.24 -12.07
N HIS A 218 16.83 4.11 -11.62
CA HIS A 218 17.16 5.50 -11.32
C HIS A 218 18.23 5.63 -10.23
N LEU A 219 18.11 4.89 -9.13
CA LEU A 219 19.08 4.89 -8.04
C LEU A 219 20.46 4.32 -8.43
N ARG A 220 20.54 3.55 -9.54
CA ARG A 220 21.80 3.07 -10.12
C ARG A 220 22.33 3.96 -11.24
N GLY A 221 21.65 5.06 -11.55
CA GLY A 221 22.01 5.95 -12.67
C GLY A 221 21.77 5.33 -14.06
N GLU A 222 20.91 4.32 -14.15
CA GLU A 222 20.56 3.65 -15.40
C GLU A 222 19.40 4.37 -16.12
N ALA A 223 19.31 4.21 -17.42
CA ALA A 223 18.17 4.68 -18.20
C ALA A 223 16.90 3.92 -17.79
N LEU A 224 15.77 4.64 -17.68
CA LEU A 224 14.51 4.03 -17.31
C LEU A 224 13.93 3.21 -18.48
N SER A 225 13.49 2.00 -18.20
CA SER A 225 12.74 1.15 -19.12
C SER A 225 11.28 1.57 -19.19
N VAL A 226 11.00 2.72 -19.84
CA VAL A 226 9.64 3.29 -19.92
C VAL A 226 8.77 2.40 -20.82
N PRO A 227 7.58 1.93 -20.32
CA PRO A 227 6.69 1.09 -21.12
C PRO A 227 6.05 1.86 -22.28
N SER A 228 5.74 1.17 -23.36
CA SER A 228 4.89 1.71 -24.44
C SER A 228 3.40 1.62 -24.07
N GLY A 229 2.54 2.30 -24.83
CA GLY A 229 1.09 2.17 -24.67
C GLY A 229 0.62 0.71 -24.75
N ARG A 230 1.17 -0.12 -25.64
CA ARG A 230 0.86 -1.55 -25.73
C ARG A 230 1.24 -2.31 -24.47
N ASN A 231 2.42 -2.07 -23.89
CA ASN A 231 2.78 -2.69 -22.61
C ASN A 231 1.79 -2.32 -21.51
N VAL A 232 1.28 -1.10 -21.55
CA VAL A 232 0.29 -0.62 -20.60
C VAL A 232 -1.08 -1.27 -20.84
N LEU A 233 -1.47 -1.47 -22.09
CA LEU A 233 -2.69 -2.22 -22.44
C LEU A 233 -2.61 -3.68 -21.98
N ASP A 234 -1.44 -4.32 -22.13
CA ASP A 234 -1.18 -5.67 -21.59
C ASP A 234 -1.33 -5.70 -20.06
N TYR A 235 -0.80 -4.68 -19.39
CA TYR A 235 -0.98 -4.56 -17.93
C TYR A 235 -2.47 -4.48 -17.53
N VAL A 236 -3.26 -3.67 -18.22
CA VAL A 236 -4.70 -3.53 -17.95
C VAL A 236 -5.44 -4.84 -18.23
N THR A 237 -5.03 -5.56 -19.27
CA THR A 237 -5.59 -6.87 -19.64
C THR A 237 -5.28 -7.92 -18.58
N ASP A 238 -4.01 -8.07 -18.18
CA ASP A 238 -3.59 -8.95 -17.09
C ASP A 238 -4.33 -8.65 -15.78
N LEU A 239 -4.44 -7.36 -15.45
CA LEU A 239 -5.13 -6.93 -14.25
C LEU A 239 -6.62 -7.30 -14.28
N PHE A 240 -7.28 -7.13 -15.43
CA PHE A 240 -8.66 -7.53 -15.63
C PHE A 240 -8.81 -9.05 -15.45
N GLU A 241 -8.02 -9.85 -16.14
CA GLU A 241 -8.09 -11.30 -16.14
C GLU A 241 -7.76 -11.90 -14.79
N MET A 242 -6.62 -11.50 -14.21
CA MET A 242 -6.17 -12.03 -12.92
C MET A 242 -7.08 -11.66 -11.75
N THR A 243 -7.79 -10.53 -11.83
CA THR A 243 -8.71 -10.10 -10.76
C THR A 243 -10.15 -10.55 -10.96
N THR A 244 -10.46 -11.21 -12.09
CA THR A 244 -11.79 -11.74 -12.39
C THR A 244 -11.99 -13.08 -11.67
N PRO A 245 -13.00 -13.22 -10.79
CA PRO A 245 -13.28 -14.50 -10.15
C PRO A 245 -13.98 -15.47 -11.15
N PRO A 246 -13.94 -16.79 -10.92
CA PRO A 246 -14.50 -17.78 -11.84
C PRO A 246 -15.95 -17.55 -12.24
N ASN A 247 -16.80 -17.11 -11.30
CA ASN A 247 -18.23 -16.86 -11.53
C ASN A 247 -18.54 -15.36 -11.41
N PHE A 248 -17.89 -14.55 -12.25
CA PHE A 248 -18.03 -13.10 -12.15
C PHE A 248 -19.28 -12.57 -12.88
N ILE A 249 -19.82 -11.47 -12.32
CA ILE A 249 -20.82 -10.65 -13.00
C ILE A 249 -20.05 -9.55 -13.74
N GLU A 250 -20.15 -9.50 -15.07
CA GLU A 250 -19.40 -8.58 -15.93
C GLU A 250 -19.44 -7.13 -15.43
N LYS A 251 -20.65 -6.62 -15.14
CA LYS A 251 -20.85 -5.27 -14.61
C LYS A 251 -20.04 -5.02 -13.33
N SER A 252 -19.99 -5.98 -12.41
CA SER A 252 -19.24 -5.86 -11.15
C SER A 252 -17.73 -5.82 -11.41
N GLN A 253 -17.24 -6.62 -12.35
CA GLN A 253 -15.82 -6.62 -12.71
C GLN A 253 -15.41 -5.31 -13.39
N VAL A 254 -16.22 -4.79 -14.31
CA VAL A 254 -15.99 -3.47 -14.94
C VAL A 254 -15.96 -2.38 -13.88
N GLN A 255 -16.87 -2.39 -12.90
CA GLN A 255 -16.87 -1.42 -11.79
C GLN A 255 -15.61 -1.54 -10.91
N LYS A 256 -15.14 -2.76 -10.68
CA LYS A 256 -13.87 -3.01 -9.97
C LYS A 256 -12.69 -2.44 -10.74
N MET A 257 -12.62 -2.68 -12.06
CA MET A 257 -11.55 -2.16 -12.91
C MET A 257 -11.54 -0.62 -12.96
N LYS A 258 -12.70 0.02 -12.99
CA LYS A 258 -12.78 1.51 -12.91
C LYS A 258 -12.11 2.07 -11.66
N LYS A 259 -12.12 1.34 -10.52
CA LYS A 259 -11.40 1.78 -9.32
C LYS A 259 -9.87 1.81 -9.55
N TYR A 260 -9.32 0.83 -10.26
CA TYR A 260 -7.91 0.86 -10.67
C TYR A 260 -7.61 1.97 -11.66
N MET A 261 -8.51 2.17 -12.65
CA MET A 261 -8.37 3.21 -13.66
C MET A 261 -8.35 4.63 -13.06
N ASN A 262 -9.00 4.86 -11.93
CA ASN A 262 -8.91 6.15 -11.24
C ASN A 262 -7.47 6.52 -10.80
N TYR A 263 -6.62 5.53 -10.55
CA TYR A 263 -5.20 5.78 -10.26
C TYR A 263 -4.36 5.84 -11.52
N PHE A 264 -4.53 4.86 -12.37
CA PHE A 264 -3.79 4.66 -13.60
C PHE A 264 -4.01 5.79 -14.62
N GLY A 265 -5.28 6.13 -14.89
CA GLY A 265 -5.66 7.07 -15.95
C GLY A 265 -5.17 8.51 -15.75
N LEU A 266 -4.64 8.86 -14.57
CA LEU A 266 -4.03 10.17 -14.33
C LEU A 266 -2.74 10.40 -15.15
N GLY A 267 -2.12 9.34 -15.64
CA GLY A 267 -0.90 9.36 -16.44
C GLY A 267 -1.08 8.91 -17.88
N VAL A 268 -2.32 8.76 -18.36
CA VAL A 268 -2.60 8.31 -19.74
C VAL A 268 -2.61 9.48 -20.70
N ASP A 269 -3.37 10.52 -20.41
CA ASP A 269 -3.48 11.73 -21.22
C ASP A 269 -3.56 13.01 -20.36
N ALA A 270 -3.20 14.15 -20.95
CA ALA A 270 -3.11 15.43 -20.26
C ALA A 270 -4.50 16.08 -20.08
N ASP A 271 -5.43 15.82 -20.97
CA ASP A 271 -6.79 16.39 -20.99
C ASP A 271 -7.79 15.55 -20.16
N GLY A 272 -7.41 14.36 -19.73
CA GLY A 272 -8.22 13.48 -18.87
C GLY A 272 -9.34 12.78 -19.62
N ARG A 273 -9.28 12.71 -20.95
CA ARG A 273 -10.28 12.08 -21.82
C ARG A 273 -10.41 10.59 -21.52
N PHE A 274 -9.31 9.90 -21.39
CA PHE A 274 -9.31 8.47 -20.99
C PHE A 274 -10.13 8.23 -19.72
N LEU A 275 -9.88 9.01 -18.65
CA LEU A 275 -10.63 8.86 -17.39
C LEU A 275 -12.10 9.21 -17.54
N HIS A 276 -12.43 10.22 -18.35
CA HIS A 276 -13.81 10.59 -18.63
C HIS A 276 -14.55 9.43 -19.28
N ASP A 277 -13.98 8.79 -20.28
CA ASP A 277 -14.63 7.75 -21.08
C ASP A 277 -14.67 6.41 -20.32
N ILE A 278 -13.56 5.98 -19.73
CA ILE A 278 -13.49 4.71 -19.01
C ILE A 278 -14.45 4.64 -17.83
N ARG A 279 -14.75 5.77 -17.18
CA ARG A 279 -15.76 5.84 -16.10
C ARG A 279 -17.18 5.57 -16.59
N ARG A 280 -17.46 5.72 -17.88
CA ARG A 280 -18.77 5.53 -18.50
C ARG A 280 -18.98 4.13 -19.04
N ALA A 281 -17.91 3.39 -19.34
CA ALA A 281 -18.00 2.02 -19.83
C ALA A 281 -18.91 1.16 -18.94
N GLN A 282 -19.82 0.39 -19.52
CA GLN A 282 -20.76 -0.49 -18.80
C GLN A 282 -20.42 -1.97 -19.02
N THR A 283 -19.84 -2.29 -20.17
CA THR A 283 -19.51 -3.64 -20.59
C THR A 283 -17.99 -3.84 -20.72
N LYS A 284 -17.54 -5.10 -20.71
CA LYS A 284 -16.15 -5.46 -20.99
C LYS A 284 -15.72 -4.97 -22.38
N ALA A 285 -16.63 -5.09 -23.38
CA ALA A 285 -16.36 -4.67 -24.74
C ALA A 285 -16.07 -3.17 -24.84
N GLU A 286 -16.92 -2.32 -24.26
CA GLU A 286 -16.72 -0.87 -24.16
C GLU A 286 -15.44 -0.52 -23.42
N PHE A 287 -15.20 -1.16 -22.25
CA PHE A 287 -14.00 -0.93 -21.46
C PHE A 287 -12.72 -1.15 -22.28
N PHE A 288 -12.62 -2.30 -22.96
CA PHE A 288 -11.42 -2.58 -23.78
C PHE A 288 -11.37 -1.83 -25.10
N ALA A 289 -12.51 -1.39 -25.67
CA ALA A 289 -12.49 -0.48 -26.82
C ALA A 289 -11.82 0.85 -26.46
N ILE A 290 -12.20 1.44 -25.32
CA ILE A 290 -11.60 2.68 -24.83
C ILE A 290 -10.10 2.46 -24.48
N CYS A 291 -9.76 1.34 -23.82
CA CYS A 291 -8.36 1.03 -23.55
C CYS A 291 -7.53 0.95 -24.84
N ARG A 292 -8.00 0.29 -25.89
CA ARG A 292 -7.30 0.21 -27.17
C ARG A 292 -7.18 1.57 -27.86
N GLU A 293 -8.22 2.39 -27.86
CA GLU A 293 -8.18 3.74 -28.44
C GLU A 293 -7.05 4.59 -27.88
N HIS A 294 -6.80 4.50 -26.57
CA HIS A 294 -5.82 5.34 -25.87
C HIS A 294 -4.44 4.69 -25.68
N LEU A 295 -4.34 3.35 -25.77
CA LEU A 295 -3.15 2.62 -25.36
C LEU A 295 -2.53 1.74 -26.46
N ASP A 296 -3.24 1.44 -27.57
CA ASP A 296 -2.68 0.59 -28.64
C ASP A 296 -1.71 1.37 -29.54
N HIS A 297 -0.57 1.72 -28.98
CA HIS A 297 0.51 2.43 -29.69
C HIS A 297 1.88 2.11 -29.06
N ASP A 298 2.95 2.39 -29.80
CA ASP A 298 4.34 2.16 -29.35
C ASP A 298 5.00 3.36 -28.68
N VAL A 299 4.27 4.47 -28.51
CA VAL A 299 4.81 5.68 -27.85
C VAL A 299 5.08 5.38 -26.36
N PRO A 300 6.26 5.74 -25.82
CA PRO A 300 6.57 5.60 -24.41
C PRO A 300 5.62 6.38 -23.51
N MET A 301 5.22 5.78 -22.37
CA MET A 301 4.32 6.35 -21.37
C MET A 301 4.97 6.34 -20.00
N SER A 302 5.26 7.50 -19.44
CA SER A 302 5.86 7.61 -18.10
C SER A 302 4.91 7.18 -16.97
N LEU A 303 3.60 7.24 -17.22
CA LEU A 303 2.53 6.99 -16.26
C LEU A 303 2.56 7.91 -15.02
N GLU A 304 3.32 8.99 -15.09
CA GLU A 304 3.29 10.05 -14.09
C GLU A 304 2.05 10.94 -14.28
N PRO A 305 1.44 11.46 -13.22
CA PRO A 305 0.29 12.35 -13.34
C PRO A 305 0.66 13.63 -14.09
N PHE A 306 -0.10 13.98 -15.13
CA PHE A 306 0.14 15.19 -15.95
C PHE A 306 -0.04 16.50 -15.19
N SER A 307 -0.95 16.56 -14.21
CA SER A 307 -1.28 17.80 -13.49
C SER A 307 -0.86 17.76 -12.02
N PRO A 308 -0.31 18.86 -11.46
CA PRO A 308 -0.07 18.98 -10.01
C PRO A 308 -1.35 18.80 -9.18
N LYS A 309 -2.51 19.28 -9.64
CA LYS A 309 -3.81 19.04 -8.99
C LYS A 309 -4.19 17.57 -9.01
N LEU A 310 -3.85 16.85 -10.08
CA LEU A 310 -4.01 15.41 -10.18
C LEU A 310 -2.92 14.65 -9.38
N LYS A 311 -1.74 15.25 -9.19
CA LYS A 311 -0.68 14.73 -8.32
C LYS A 311 -1.05 14.80 -6.83
N SER A 312 -1.76 15.86 -6.41
CA SER A 312 -2.17 16.09 -5.01
C SER A 312 -3.53 15.46 -4.68
N ASN A 313 -4.46 15.45 -5.64
CA ASN A 313 -5.77 14.82 -5.49
C ASN A 313 -5.70 13.36 -5.94
N ASP A 314 -5.09 12.51 -5.15
CA ASP A 314 -5.48 11.11 -5.11
C ASP A 314 -6.92 11.08 -4.57
N VAL A 315 -7.85 11.39 -5.48
CA VAL A 315 -9.28 11.49 -5.21
C VAL A 315 -9.72 10.25 -4.45
N VAL A 316 -10.29 10.50 -3.31
CA VAL A 316 -11.04 9.54 -2.51
C VAL A 316 -12.14 8.93 -3.39
N ALA A 317 -11.77 7.94 -4.20
CA ALA A 317 -12.71 6.99 -4.76
C ALA A 317 -12.87 5.91 -3.70
N GLY A 318 -13.90 6.08 -2.91
CA GLY A 318 -14.56 5.13 -2.03
C GLY A 318 -13.79 3.85 -1.67
N CYS A 319 -13.06 3.86 -0.56
CA CYS A 319 -12.92 2.68 0.27
C CYS A 319 -14.27 2.49 1.01
N HIS A 320 -15.27 2.04 0.30
CA HIS A 320 -16.45 1.41 0.89
C HIS A 320 -16.43 -0.06 0.49
N THR A 321 -16.15 -0.88 1.51
CA THR A 321 -16.22 -2.35 1.65
C THR A 321 -15.36 -3.15 0.70
#